data_bfeee8f1bc61d2074dd7f3ea9dbfb256
#
_entry.id   bfeee8f1bc61d2074dd7f3ea9dbfb256
#
_cell.length_a   1.000
_cell.length_b   1.000
_cell.length_c   1.000
_cell.angle_alpha   90.00
_cell.angle_beta   90.00
_cell.angle_gamma   90.00
#
_symmetry.space_group_name_H-M   'P 1'
#
loop_
_entity.id
_entity.type
_entity.pdbx_description
1 polymer ?
#
loop_
_entity_poly.entity_id
_entity_poly.type
_entity_poly.pdbx_seq_one_letter_code
_entity_poly.pdbx_strand_id
1 'polypeptide(L)'
;MEKSRIDWTDSTWNPVTGCYHDCKYCYAKGITTRFGEFMRIDGTDIKTVPGRDGRICVEVAYKTASPYPEKFTPTLYRHRLKEYAKKKGRVIFVCSMADLFGEWVPDEWIRAVFEACAEAPQHKYLFLTKNPARYEELEKRGDLPAGDNMWYGYSYTGMESARYWSRERNVFISMEPLLKPVEVPLANWVIIGAETGRRKEKVVPERKWVESIVDACRGRKIPIFMKESLSDIWGEPIIQEYPEKVKVSPW
;
A
#
# COMPACT_ATOMS: atom_id res chain seq x y z
N MET A 1 -10.30 -17.49 5.23
CA MET A 1 -9.52 -16.23 5.33
C MET A 1 -8.35 -16.41 4.39
N GLU A 2 -8.31 -15.61 3.33
CA GLU A 2 -7.31 -15.82 2.28
C GLU A 2 -5.94 -15.33 2.74
N LYS A 3 -4.94 -16.21 2.61
CA LYS A 3 -3.53 -15.84 2.71
C LYS A 3 -3.25 -14.81 1.62
N SER A 4 -2.57 -13.73 1.96
CA SER A 4 -2.16 -12.73 0.97
C SER A 4 -1.29 -13.38 -0.12
N ARG A 5 -1.48 -12.98 -1.37
CA ARG A 5 -0.54 -13.31 -2.46
C ARG A 5 0.60 -12.28 -2.55
N ILE A 6 0.63 -11.32 -1.65
CA ILE A 6 1.69 -10.31 -1.54
C ILE A 6 2.71 -10.86 -0.55
N ASP A 7 3.91 -11.17 -1.03
CA ASP A 7 4.93 -11.99 -0.38
C ASP A 7 5.38 -11.44 0.99
N TRP A 8 5.30 -10.13 1.19
CA TRP A 8 5.78 -9.44 2.39
C TRP A 8 4.68 -9.15 3.43
N THR A 9 3.46 -9.71 3.26
CA THR A 9 2.35 -9.52 4.21
C THR A 9 1.53 -10.79 4.42
N ASP A 10 0.94 -10.95 5.61
CA ASP A 10 0.05 -12.08 5.91
C ASP A 10 -1.34 -11.90 5.30
N SER A 11 -1.80 -10.67 5.24
CA SER A 11 -3.17 -10.33 4.81
C SER A 11 -3.23 -8.97 4.14
N THR A 12 -4.28 -8.76 3.36
CA THR A 12 -4.67 -7.44 2.85
C THR A 12 -5.99 -7.02 3.47
N TRP A 13 -6.12 -5.73 3.72
CA TRP A 13 -7.36 -5.12 4.20
C TRP A 13 -7.68 -3.90 3.37
N ASN A 14 -8.84 -3.90 2.73
CA ASN A 14 -9.25 -2.90 1.75
C ASN A 14 -10.54 -2.18 2.17
N PRO A 15 -10.51 -1.36 3.25
CA PRO A 15 -11.64 -0.49 3.60
C PRO A 15 -11.85 0.60 2.57
N VAL A 16 -10.81 0.97 1.83
CA VAL A 16 -10.88 1.84 0.65
C VAL A 16 -10.37 1.07 -0.56
N THR A 17 -11.05 1.21 -1.70
CA THR A 17 -10.60 0.75 -3.01
C THR A 17 -10.69 1.87 -4.03
N GLY A 18 -10.06 1.68 -5.21
CA GLY A 18 -10.07 2.67 -6.27
C GLY A 18 -8.99 3.74 -6.14
N CYS A 19 -8.55 4.30 -7.27
CA CYS A 19 -7.38 5.15 -7.32
C CYS A 19 -7.36 5.97 -8.61
N TYR A 20 -6.88 7.21 -8.55
CA TYR A 20 -6.76 8.12 -9.70
C TYR A 20 -5.33 8.33 -10.22
N HIS A 21 -4.33 7.57 -9.74
CA HIS A 21 -2.96 7.68 -10.27
C HIS A 21 -2.77 7.18 -11.70
N ASP A 22 -3.69 6.34 -12.19
CA ASP A 22 -3.68 5.77 -13.56
C ASP A 22 -2.37 5.09 -14.00
N CYS A 23 -1.73 4.35 -13.08
CA CYS A 23 -0.48 3.66 -13.34
C CYS A 23 -0.66 2.59 -14.44
N LYS A 24 0.21 2.58 -15.45
CA LYS A 24 0.17 1.61 -16.57
C LYS A 24 0.31 0.14 -16.15
N TYR A 25 0.96 -0.11 -15.01
CA TYR A 25 1.19 -1.44 -14.42
C TYR A 25 0.22 -1.80 -13.28
N CYS A 26 -0.89 -1.06 -13.11
CA CYS A 26 -1.80 -1.24 -11.99
C CYS A 26 -2.61 -2.54 -12.10
N TYR A 27 -2.32 -3.51 -11.23
CA TYR A 27 -3.08 -4.75 -11.15
C TYR A 27 -4.50 -4.55 -10.59
N ALA A 28 -4.67 -3.61 -9.66
CA ALA A 28 -5.94 -3.35 -9.00
C ALA A 28 -7.01 -2.85 -9.97
N LYS A 29 -6.64 -1.97 -10.92
CA LYS A 29 -7.52 -1.50 -11.99
C LYS A 29 -8.04 -2.66 -12.85
N GLY A 30 -7.16 -3.62 -13.20
CA GLY A 30 -7.55 -4.81 -13.94
C GLY A 30 -8.55 -5.71 -13.18
N ILE A 31 -8.35 -5.90 -11.88
CA ILE A 31 -9.25 -6.68 -11.03
C ILE A 31 -10.63 -6.01 -10.93
N THR A 32 -10.68 -4.71 -10.63
CA THR A 32 -11.95 -4.00 -10.48
C THR A 32 -12.70 -3.86 -11.81
N THR A 33 -12.00 -3.77 -12.94
CA THR A 33 -12.63 -3.79 -14.27
C THR A 33 -13.28 -5.12 -14.55
N ARG A 34 -12.67 -6.23 -14.11
CA ARG A 34 -13.19 -7.59 -14.37
C ARG A 34 -14.35 -7.97 -13.44
N PHE A 35 -14.30 -7.56 -12.16
CA PHE A 35 -15.21 -7.99 -11.11
C PHE A 35 -16.10 -6.87 -10.58
N GLY A 36 -15.94 -5.65 -11.08
CA GLY A 36 -16.70 -4.48 -10.68
C GLY A 36 -17.85 -4.20 -11.63
N GLU A 37 -18.92 -3.66 -11.07
CA GLU A 37 -20.11 -3.19 -11.79
C GLU A 37 -20.41 -1.76 -11.34
N PHE A 38 -21.00 -0.94 -12.23
CA PHE A 38 -21.62 0.30 -11.80
C PHE A 38 -22.99 -0.03 -11.23
N MET A 39 -23.19 0.21 -9.96
CA MET A 39 -24.48 0.12 -9.31
C MET A 39 -25.17 1.48 -9.38
N ARG A 40 -26.50 1.49 -9.51
CA ARG A 40 -27.25 2.73 -9.40
C ARG A 40 -27.05 3.32 -8.01
N ILE A 41 -26.65 4.59 -7.98
CA ILE A 41 -26.54 5.38 -6.74
C ILE A 41 -27.90 6.02 -6.50
N ASP A 42 -28.86 5.21 -6.03
CA ASP A 42 -30.24 5.66 -5.80
C ASP A 42 -30.78 5.31 -4.39
N GLY A 43 -29.88 5.02 -3.46
CA GLY A 43 -30.23 4.63 -2.10
C GLY A 43 -29.36 5.26 -1.01
N THR A 44 -29.76 5.03 0.24
CA THR A 44 -29.04 5.50 1.43
C THR A 44 -27.70 4.77 1.66
N ASP A 45 -27.45 3.67 0.94
CA ASP A 45 -26.33 2.77 1.18
C ASP A 45 -25.09 3.11 0.34
N ILE A 46 -25.27 3.79 -0.78
CA ILE A 46 -24.19 4.27 -1.67
C ILE A 46 -24.40 5.75 -1.92
N LYS A 47 -23.41 6.55 -1.61
CA LYS A 47 -23.48 8.00 -1.82
C LYS A 47 -22.20 8.56 -2.40
N THR A 48 -22.33 9.52 -3.28
CA THR A 48 -21.26 10.33 -3.82
C THR A 48 -20.82 11.36 -2.78
N VAL A 49 -19.52 11.50 -2.60
CA VAL A 49 -18.90 12.52 -1.76
C VAL A 49 -17.80 13.23 -2.55
N PRO A 50 -17.59 14.54 -2.32
CA PRO A 50 -16.48 15.24 -2.95
C PRO A 50 -15.16 14.71 -2.40
N GLY A 51 -14.22 14.42 -3.28
CA GLY A 51 -12.83 14.21 -2.91
C GLY A 51 -12.19 15.54 -2.49
N ARG A 52 -11.04 15.47 -1.84
CA ARG A 52 -10.32 16.65 -1.38
C ARG A 52 -9.90 17.60 -2.52
N ASP A 53 -9.64 17.07 -3.70
CA ASP A 53 -9.31 17.81 -4.92
C ASP A 53 -10.51 18.07 -5.84
N GLY A 54 -11.72 17.83 -5.35
CA GLY A 54 -12.97 18.02 -6.07
C GLY A 54 -13.39 16.86 -6.97
N ARG A 55 -12.57 15.82 -7.12
CA ARG A 55 -12.94 14.60 -7.85
C ARG A 55 -13.98 13.80 -7.08
N ILE A 56 -14.75 12.98 -7.81
CA ILE A 56 -15.80 12.16 -7.22
C ILE A 56 -15.20 11.02 -6.39
N CYS A 57 -15.68 10.87 -5.15
CA CYS A 57 -15.45 9.71 -4.31
C CYS A 57 -16.79 9.10 -3.92
N VAL A 58 -16.80 7.87 -3.43
CA VAL A 58 -18.03 7.15 -3.08
C VAL A 58 -17.92 6.54 -1.68
N GLU A 59 -19.00 6.56 -0.92
CA GLU A 59 -19.12 5.82 0.33
C GLU A 59 -20.18 4.76 0.22
N VAL A 60 -19.86 3.56 0.73
CA VAL A 60 -20.72 2.39 0.78
C VAL A 60 -20.92 1.99 2.24
N ALA A 61 -22.16 2.09 2.74
CA ALA A 61 -22.49 1.83 4.14
C ALA A 61 -22.49 0.32 4.45
N TYR A 62 -23.12 -0.48 3.61
CA TYR A 62 -23.32 -1.91 3.82
C TYR A 62 -22.70 -2.74 2.70
N LYS A 63 -22.65 -4.06 2.92
CA LYS A 63 -22.13 -4.99 1.92
C LYS A 63 -23.03 -5.02 0.68
N THR A 64 -22.45 -4.80 -0.48
CA THR A 64 -23.11 -4.85 -1.79
C THR A 64 -22.92 -6.22 -2.47
N ALA A 65 -23.76 -6.52 -3.47
CA ALA A 65 -23.64 -7.74 -4.28
C ALA A 65 -22.31 -7.78 -5.04
N SER A 66 -21.90 -6.65 -5.66
CA SER A 66 -20.58 -6.51 -6.25
C SER A 66 -19.55 -6.12 -5.20
N PRO A 67 -18.34 -6.72 -5.18
CA PRO A 67 -17.26 -6.29 -4.30
C PRO A 67 -16.68 -4.91 -4.66
N TYR A 68 -16.95 -4.40 -5.87
CA TYR A 68 -16.50 -3.11 -6.41
C TYR A 68 -17.66 -2.44 -7.16
N PRO A 69 -18.66 -1.89 -6.44
CA PRO A 69 -19.88 -1.35 -7.04
C PRO A 69 -19.66 -0.11 -7.91
N GLU A 70 -18.52 0.55 -7.76
CA GLU A 70 -18.11 1.72 -8.57
C GLU A 70 -16.78 1.46 -9.31
N LYS A 71 -16.53 0.22 -9.65
CA LYS A 71 -15.30 -0.22 -10.33
C LYS A 71 -14.04 0.32 -9.63
N PHE A 72 -13.29 1.23 -10.27
CA PHE A 72 -12.04 1.77 -9.75
C PHE A 72 -12.15 3.22 -9.26
N THR A 73 -13.37 3.76 -9.13
CA THR A 73 -13.61 5.02 -8.44
C THR A 73 -13.24 4.86 -6.96
N PRO A 74 -12.53 5.83 -6.36
CA PRO A 74 -12.19 5.78 -4.93
C PRO A 74 -13.44 5.62 -4.08
N THR A 75 -13.49 4.53 -3.32
CA THR A 75 -14.68 4.09 -2.58
C THR A 75 -14.33 3.66 -1.16
N LEU A 76 -14.92 4.29 -0.15
CA LEU A 76 -14.85 3.85 1.25
C LEU A 76 -15.98 2.88 1.54
N TYR A 77 -15.64 1.71 2.11
CA TYR A 77 -16.58 0.70 2.58
C TYR A 77 -16.65 0.70 4.11
N ARG A 78 -17.62 1.39 4.67
CA ARG A 78 -17.73 1.54 6.13
C ARG A 78 -17.89 0.20 6.87
N HIS A 79 -18.58 -0.78 6.28
CA HIS A 79 -18.71 -2.11 6.85
C HIS A 79 -17.39 -2.90 6.95
N ARG A 80 -16.37 -2.54 6.16
CA ARG A 80 -15.04 -3.20 6.19
C ARG A 80 -14.13 -2.66 7.29
N LEU A 81 -14.43 -1.50 7.89
CA LEU A 81 -13.58 -0.90 8.91
C LEU A 81 -13.37 -1.83 10.12
N LYS A 82 -14.36 -2.65 10.47
CA LYS A 82 -14.28 -3.58 11.61
C LYS A 82 -13.88 -5.02 11.24
N GLU A 83 -13.44 -5.25 10.01
CA GLU A 83 -13.19 -6.60 9.47
C GLU A 83 -12.10 -7.36 10.24
N TYR A 84 -11.10 -6.66 10.76
CA TYR A 84 -9.94 -7.24 11.47
C TYR A 84 -9.98 -7.06 13.00
N ALA A 85 -10.92 -6.31 13.55
CA ALA A 85 -10.95 -5.93 14.96
C ALA A 85 -10.78 -7.09 15.96
N LYS A 86 -11.37 -8.26 15.67
CA LYS A 86 -11.36 -9.45 16.56
C LYS A 86 -10.45 -10.57 16.07
N LYS A 87 -9.59 -10.31 15.08
CA LYS A 87 -8.68 -11.33 14.55
C LYS A 87 -7.34 -11.33 15.30
N LYS A 88 -6.66 -12.48 15.32
CA LYS A 88 -5.30 -12.58 15.86
C LYS A 88 -4.34 -11.67 15.10
N GLY A 89 -3.27 -11.23 15.76
CA GLY A 89 -2.25 -10.37 15.21
C GLY A 89 -1.71 -10.84 13.85
N ARG A 90 -1.49 -9.89 12.94
CA ARG A 90 -1.04 -10.13 11.54
C ARG A 90 -0.30 -8.92 11.03
N VAL A 91 0.53 -9.14 10.03
CA VAL A 91 1.06 -8.10 9.16
C VAL A 91 0.04 -7.84 8.06
N ILE A 92 -0.57 -6.65 8.07
CA ILE A 92 -1.67 -6.28 7.17
C ILE A 92 -1.23 -5.18 6.22
N PHE A 93 -1.29 -5.44 4.92
CA PHE A 93 -1.20 -4.37 3.92
C PHE A 93 -2.55 -3.67 3.79
N VAL A 94 -2.60 -2.42 4.17
CA VAL A 94 -3.82 -1.60 4.16
C VAL A 94 -4.01 -0.97 2.78
N CYS A 95 -5.21 -1.12 2.24
CA CYS A 95 -5.61 -0.55 0.94
C CYS A 95 -4.74 -0.99 -0.25
N SER A 96 -4.43 -2.30 -0.35
CA SER A 96 -3.72 -2.85 -1.52
C SER A 96 -4.45 -2.60 -2.85
N MET A 97 -5.73 -2.24 -2.81
CA MET A 97 -6.59 -1.94 -3.97
C MET A 97 -6.86 -0.44 -4.13
N ALA A 98 -6.14 0.43 -3.41
CA ALA A 98 -6.27 1.88 -3.46
C ALA A 98 -4.94 2.57 -3.13
N ASP A 99 -4.92 3.90 -3.24
CA ASP A 99 -3.97 4.74 -2.52
C ASP A 99 -4.75 5.57 -1.50
N LEU A 100 -4.66 5.17 -0.21
CA LEU A 100 -5.37 5.83 0.90
C LEU A 100 -4.91 7.28 1.10
N PHE A 101 -3.71 7.62 0.67
CA PHE A 101 -3.11 8.94 0.81
C PHE A 101 -3.08 9.71 -0.51
N GLY A 102 -3.80 9.22 -1.52
CA GLY A 102 -4.01 9.94 -2.78
C GLY A 102 -4.63 11.32 -2.52
N GLU A 103 -4.30 12.29 -3.36
CA GLU A 103 -4.72 13.69 -3.18
C GLU A 103 -6.25 13.86 -3.09
N TRP A 104 -6.99 13.01 -3.79
CA TRP A 104 -8.45 12.96 -3.80
C TRP A 104 -9.09 12.42 -2.52
N VAL A 105 -8.33 11.69 -1.68
CA VAL A 105 -8.92 10.98 -0.52
C VAL A 105 -9.29 11.97 0.58
N PRO A 106 -10.57 11.99 1.04
CA PRO A 106 -11.00 12.83 2.16
C PRO A 106 -10.24 12.51 3.46
N ASP A 107 -9.94 13.52 4.27
CA ASP A 107 -9.27 13.36 5.57
C ASP A 107 -10.06 12.46 6.52
N GLU A 108 -11.39 12.53 6.46
CA GLU A 108 -12.28 11.71 7.28
C GLU A 108 -12.09 10.20 7.00
N TRP A 109 -11.78 9.83 5.76
CA TRP A 109 -11.54 8.43 5.42
C TRP A 109 -10.23 7.91 6.02
N ILE A 110 -9.18 8.73 5.92
CA ILE A 110 -7.88 8.41 6.54
C ILE A 110 -8.03 8.26 8.05
N ARG A 111 -8.75 9.20 8.68
CA ARG A 111 -9.03 9.17 10.13
C ARG A 111 -9.82 7.92 10.51
N ALA A 112 -10.89 7.57 9.79
CA ALA A 112 -11.69 6.39 10.06
C ALA A 112 -10.87 5.09 9.95
N VAL A 113 -9.92 5.02 9.01
CA VAL A 113 -9.00 3.87 8.89
C VAL A 113 -8.03 3.83 10.07
N PHE A 114 -7.46 4.96 10.48
CA PHE A 114 -6.57 5.00 11.65
C PHE A 114 -7.28 4.67 12.96
N GLU A 115 -8.52 5.14 13.15
CA GLU A 115 -9.38 4.76 14.28
C GLU A 115 -9.61 3.24 14.33
N ALA A 116 -9.91 2.63 13.18
CA ALA A 116 -10.05 1.18 13.09
C ALA A 116 -8.75 0.42 13.38
N CYS A 117 -7.59 0.99 13.02
CA CYS A 117 -6.28 0.43 13.39
C CYS A 117 -6.04 0.54 14.91
N ALA A 118 -6.42 1.65 15.51
CA ALA A 118 -6.29 1.87 16.97
C ALA A 118 -7.19 0.92 17.79
N GLU A 119 -8.37 0.56 17.27
CA GLU A 119 -9.27 -0.44 17.88
C GLU A 119 -8.71 -1.87 17.82
N ALA A 120 -7.68 -2.14 16.99
CA ALA A 120 -7.08 -3.46 16.82
C ALA A 120 -5.54 -3.41 16.86
N PRO A 121 -4.94 -2.99 17.99
CA PRO A 121 -3.50 -2.72 18.10
C PRO A 121 -2.61 -3.98 18.00
N GLN A 122 -3.18 -5.17 18.02
CA GLN A 122 -2.47 -6.44 17.88
C GLN A 122 -1.91 -6.68 16.47
N HIS A 123 -2.35 -5.91 15.45
CA HIS A 123 -1.87 -6.03 14.08
C HIS A 123 -0.70 -5.07 13.80
N LYS A 124 0.10 -5.41 12.79
CA LYS A 124 1.05 -4.50 12.15
C LYS A 124 0.41 -3.99 10.86
N TYR A 125 0.29 -2.69 10.71
CA TYR A 125 -0.36 -2.04 9.57
C TYR A 125 0.67 -1.41 8.65
N LEU A 126 0.71 -1.84 7.41
CA LEU A 126 1.61 -1.32 6.39
C LEU A 126 0.79 -0.53 5.37
N PHE A 127 1.05 0.75 5.29
CA PHE A 127 0.44 1.68 4.34
C PHE A 127 1.41 1.94 3.21
N LEU A 128 0.93 2.03 1.99
CA LEU A 128 1.75 2.35 0.82
C LEU A 128 1.08 3.41 -0.03
N THR A 129 1.84 4.45 -0.40
CA THR A 129 1.32 5.55 -1.24
C THR A 129 2.29 5.93 -2.35
N LYS A 130 1.76 6.56 -3.40
CA LYS A 130 2.52 7.31 -4.40
C LYS A 130 2.53 8.82 -4.12
N ASN A 131 1.87 9.25 -3.05
CA ASN A 131 1.82 10.64 -2.60
C ASN A 131 2.42 10.78 -1.19
N PRO A 132 3.75 10.62 -1.02
CA PRO A 132 4.38 10.71 0.31
C PRO A 132 4.28 12.12 0.95
N ALA A 133 4.04 13.17 0.17
CA ALA A 133 3.79 14.51 0.70
C ALA A 133 2.57 14.56 1.64
N ARG A 134 1.60 13.63 1.45
CA ARG A 134 0.44 13.52 2.32
C ARG A 134 0.82 13.05 3.73
N TYR A 135 1.83 12.20 3.87
CA TYR A 135 2.36 11.82 5.19
C TYR A 135 2.96 13.02 5.91
N GLU A 136 3.75 13.85 5.23
CA GLU A 136 4.32 15.07 5.81
C GLU A 136 3.24 16.05 6.28
N GLU A 137 2.20 16.22 5.48
CA GLU A 137 1.06 17.07 5.82
C GLU A 137 0.35 16.58 7.09
N LEU A 138 0.01 15.28 7.14
CA LEU A 138 -0.65 14.66 8.29
C LEU A 138 0.25 14.68 9.54
N GLU A 139 1.55 14.43 9.40
CA GLU A 139 2.51 14.48 10.51
C GLU A 139 2.62 15.90 11.09
N LYS A 140 2.75 16.92 10.27
CA LYS A 140 2.78 18.33 10.69
C LYS A 140 1.53 18.78 11.45
N ARG A 141 0.37 18.20 11.13
CA ARG A 141 -0.90 18.46 11.81
C ARG A 141 -1.11 17.61 13.07
N GLY A 142 -0.25 16.62 13.32
CA GLY A 142 -0.43 15.64 14.40
C GLY A 142 -1.48 14.55 14.10
N ASP A 143 -1.91 14.44 12.84
CA ASP A 143 -2.93 13.50 12.38
C ASP A 143 -2.35 12.15 11.90
N LEU A 144 -1.03 12.01 11.82
CA LEU A 144 -0.36 10.76 11.45
C LEU A 144 0.02 9.97 12.72
N PRO A 145 -0.62 8.84 13.02
CA PRO A 145 -0.34 8.08 14.23
C PRO A 145 1.12 7.62 14.31
N ALA A 146 1.67 7.60 15.52
CA ALA A 146 2.94 6.96 15.83
C ALA A 146 2.70 5.58 16.45
N GLY A 147 3.70 4.71 16.41
CA GLY A 147 3.66 3.41 17.07
C GLY A 147 4.44 2.33 16.31
N ASP A 148 4.88 1.32 17.03
CA ASP A 148 5.66 0.21 16.44
C ASP A 148 4.83 -0.68 15.51
N ASN A 149 3.52 -0.53 15.53
CA ASN A 149 2.60 -1.26 14.68
C ASN A 149 2.16 -0.50 13.43
N MET A 150 2.58 0.75 13.26
CA MET A 150 2.23 1.61 12.11
C MET A 150 3.45 1.81 11.23
N TRP A 151 3.34 1.46 9.94
CA TRP A 151 4.42 1.53 8.97
C TRP A 151 3.97 2.32 7.73
N TYR A 152 4.71 3.36 7.39
CA TYR A 152 4.38 4.29 6.32
C TYR A 152 5.33 4.11 5.15
N GLY A 153 4.85 3.51 4.09
CA GLY A 153 5.63 3.25 2.90
C GLY A 153 5.26 4.14 1.73
N TYR A 154 6.20 4.34 0.85
CA TYR A 154 5.93 4.98 -0.42
C TYR A 154 6.57 4.24 -1.58
N SER A 155 5.92 4.32 -2.75
CA SER A 155 6.48 3.76 -3.99
C SER A 155 7.61 4.64 -4.48
N TYR A 156 8.74 4.03 -4.85
CA TYR A 156 9.89 4.73 -5.41
C TYR A 156 10.45 3.94 -6.59
N THR A 157 9.92 4.20 -7.78
CA THR A 157 10.29 3.50 -9.02
C THR A 157 11.46 4.18 -9.74
N GLY A 158 11.92 5.32 -9.19
CA GLY A 158 12.91 6.20 -9.77
C GLY A 158 12.31 7.31 -10.62
N MET A 159 11.00 7.34 -10.80
CA MET A 159 10.29 8.38 -11.56
C MET A 159 9.75 9.49 -10.65
N GLU A 160 9.64 9.23 -9.36
CA GLU A 160 9.09 10.13 -8.35
C GLU A 160 10.17 11.05 -7.77
N SER A 161 9.83 12.31 -7.53
CA SER A 161 10.65 13.29 -6.83
C SER A 161 10.35 13.38 -5.34
N ALA A 162 9.09 13.14 -4.96
CA ALA A 162 8.65 13.24 -3.58
C ALA A 162 9.13 12.02 -2.78
N ARG A 163 9.60 12.27 -1.56
CA ARG A 163 10.09 11.28 -0.60
C ARG A 163 9.54 11.62 0.77
N TYR A 164 9.49 10.64 1.66
CA TYR A 164 9.12 10.84 3.06
C TYR A 164 10.12 10.16 3.96
N TRP A 165 10.50 10.82 5.04
CA TRP A 165 11.29 10.27 6.11
C TRP A 165 10.90 10.91 7.44
N SER A 166 10.78 10.12 8.48
CA SER A 166 10.57 10.57 9.85
C SER A 166 11.44 9.75 10.80
N ARG A 167 11.93 10.38 11.85
CA ARG A 167 12.64 9.70 12.94
C ARG A 167 11.67 9.04 13.93
N GLU A 168 10.43 9.51 13.95
CA GLU A 168 9.40 9.08 14.92
C GLU A 168 8.47 8.02 14.34
N ARG A 169 8.58 7.72 13.05
CA ARG A 169 7.71 6.78 12.33
C ARG A 169 8.53 5.66 11.71
N ASN A 170 7.92 4.48 11.59
CA ASN A 170 8.52 3.42 10.82
C ASN A 170 8.26 3.67 9.32
N VAL A 171 9.32 3.86 8.54
CA VAL A 171 9.23 4.17 7.12
C VAL A 171 9.78 3.02 6.29
N PHE A 172 9.05 2.60 5.27
CA PHE A 172 9.57 1.65 4.28
C PHE A 172 9.42 2.18 2.85
N ILE A 173 10.24 1.66 1.96
CA ILE A 173 10.22 2.03 0.55
C ILE A 173 9.89 0.80 -0.28
N SER A 174 8.93 0.93 -1.19
CA SER A 174 8.63 -0.08 -2.20
C SER A 174 9.18 0.38 -3.55
N MET A 175 10.29 -0.22 -3.97
CA MET A 175 10.88 -0.06 -5.30
C MET A 175 10.29 -1.10 -6.24
N GLU A 176 8.97 -1.04 -6.42
CA GLU A 176 8.20 -1.96 -7.25
C GLU A 176 7.14 -1.21 -8.08
N PRO A 177 7.22 -1.34 -9.41
CA PRO A 177 8.32 -1.97 -10.15
C PRO A 177 9.59 -1.11 -10.18
N LEU A 178 10.77 -1.76 -10.14
CA LEU A 178 12.04 -1.09 -10.35
C LEU A 178 12.20 -0.78 -11.84
N LEU A 179 12.09 0.50 -12.22
CA LEU A 179 12.02 0.92 -13.63
C LEU A 179 13.33 1.49 -14.17
N LYS A 180 14.25 1.86 -13.28
CA LYS A 180 15.59 2.38 -13.61
C LYS A 180 16.53 2.27 -12.40
N PRO A 181 17.85 2.49 -12.56
CA PRO A 181 18.74 2.58 -11.41
C PRO A 181 18.32 3.73 -10.50
N VAL A 182 18.37 3.50 -9.19
CA VAL A 182 17.97 4.44 -8.14
C VAL A 182 18.95 4.42 -6.98
N GLU A 183 19.10 5.55 -6.33
CA GLU A 183 19.73 5.62 -5.01
C GLU A 183 18.68 5.26 -3.95
N VAL A 184 19.09 4.55 -2.92
CA VAL A 184 18.21 4.18 -1.80
C VAL A 184 18.05 5.36 -0.86
N PRO A 185 16.85 5.95 -0.68
CA PRO A 185 16.62 6.98 0.32
C PRO A 185 16.73 6.45 1.76
N LEU A 186 16.54 7.32 2.76
CA LEU A 186 16.45 6.91 4.17
C LEU A 186 15.18 6.08 4.39
N ALA A 187 15.33 4.91 5.02
CA ALA A 187 14.24 4.00 5.32
C ALA A 187 14.63 3.05 6.46
N ASN A 188 13.61 2.46 7.11
CA ASN A 188 13.77 1.35 8.05
C ASN A 188 13.64 -0.01 7.36
N TRP A 189 13.11 -0.06 6.15
CA TRP A 189 12.94 -1.27 5.34
C TRP A 189 12.83 -0.94 3.86
N VAL A 190 13.38 -1.79 3.00
CA VAL A 190 13.31 -1.66 1.55
C VAL A 190 12.73 -2.92 0.94
N ILE A 191 11.71 -2.77 0.11
CA ILE A 191 11.09 -3.84 -0.68
C ILE A 191 11.42 -3.56 -2.14
N ILE A 192 11.92 -4.56 -2.86
CA ILE A 192 12.27 -4.44 -4.29
C ILE A 192 11.58 -5.51 -5.12
N GLY A 193 11.16 -5.15 -6.32
CA GLY A 193 10.50 -6.07 -7.23
C GLY A 193 10.50 -5.60 -8.67
N ALA A 194 10.44 -6.54 -9.61
CA ALA A 194 10.28 -6.28 -11.03
C ALA A 194 8.81 -6.09 -11.39
N GLU A 195 8.54 -5.48 -12.54
CA GLU A 195 7.20 -5.36 -13.08
C GLU A 195 6.66 -6.75 -13.43
N THR A 196 5.50 -7.09 -12.87
CA THR A 196 4.76 -8.32 -13.14
C THR A 196 3.63 -8.08 -14.14
N GLY A 197 3.02 -9.17 -14.63
CA GLY A 197 1.92 -9.10 -15.58
C GLY A 197 2.34 -9.24 -17.05
N ARG A 198 1.38 -9.01 -17.96
CA ARG A 198 1.51 -9.34 -19.40
C ARG A 198 1.76 -8.12 -20.30
N ARG A 199 2.11 -6.98 -19.74
CA ARG A 199 2.41 -5.78 -20.55
C ARG A 199 3.65 -6.05 -21.42
N LYS A 200 3.54 -5.79 -22.74
CA LYS A 200 4.62 -6.10 -23.70
C LYS A 200 5.89 -5.28 -23.48
N GLU A 201 5.74 -4.02 -23.04
CA GLU A 201 6.83 -3.06 -22.84
C GLU A 201 7.22 -2.93 -21.36
N LYS A 202 7.11 -4.01 -20.59
CA LYS A 202 7.53 -4.00 -19.19
C LYS A 202 9.05 -3.85 -19.09
N VAL A 203 9.48 -3.08 -18.10
CA VAL A 203 10.90 -2.94 -17.77
C VAL A 203 11.33 -4.17 -16.97
N VAL A 204 12.41 -4.81 -17.43
CA VAL A 204 13.11 -5.87 -16.68
C VAL A 204 14.34 -5.21 -16.03
N PRO A 205 14.44 -5.15 -14.70
CA PRO A 205 15.60 -4.56 -14.03
C PRO A 205 16.90 -5.25 -14.41
N GLU A 206 17.97 -4.49 -14.60
CA GLU A 206 19.30 -5.07 -14.74
C GLU A 206 19.81 -5.52 -13.37
N ARG A 207 20.52 -6.66 -13.34
CA ARG A 207 21.11 -7.20 -12.09
C ARG A 207 21.92 -6.15 -11.33
N LYS A 208 22.74 -5.35 -12.00
CA LYS A 208 23.54 -4.29 -11.39
C LYS A 208 22.73 -3.22 -10.63
N TRP A 209 21.45 -2.97 -11.04
CA TRP A 209 20.58 -2.05 -10.29
C TRP A 209 20.18 -2.66 -8.95
N VAL A 210 19.86 -3.95 -8.95
CA VAL A 210 19.50 -4.70 -7.74
C VAL A 210 20.69 -4.81 -6.80
N GLU A 211 21.88 -5.13 -7.32
CA GLU A 211 23.15 -5.18 -6.55
C GLU A 211 23.46 -3.85 -5.88
N SER A 212 23.35 -2.73 -6.60
CA SER A 212 23.57 -1.39 -6.03
C SER A 212 22.62 -1.07 -4.87
N ILE A 213 21.35 -1.50 -4.95
CA ILE A 213 20.38 -1.32 -3.87
C ILE A 213 20.76 -2.19 -2.66
N VAL A 214 21.13 -3.45 -2.91
CA VAL A 214 21.57 -4.38 -1.85
C VAL A 214 22.79 -3.83 -1.10
N ASP A 215 23.82 -3.39 -1.83
CA ASP A 215 25.04 -2.83 -1.25
C ASP A 215 24.75 -1.59 -0.40
N ALA A 216 23.88 -0.70 -0.91
CA ALA A 216 23.46 0.49 -0.19
C ALA A 216 22.66 0.13 1.10
N CYS A 217 21.82 -0.88 1.05
CA CYS A 217 21.09 -1.36 2.23
C CYS A 217 22.03 -2.02 3.24
N ARG A 218 22.96 -2.86 2.79
CA ARG A 218 23.97 -3.52 3.64
C ARG A 218 24.86 -2.51 4.36
N GLY A 219 25.37 -1.52 3.63
CA GLY A 219 26.21 -0.45 4.20
C GLY A 219 25.51 0.35 5.29
N ARG A 220 24.17 0.42 5.27
CA ARG A 220 23.35 1.14 6.24
C ARG A 220 22.59 0.24 7.21
N LYS A 221 22.78 -1.08 7.13
CA LYS A 221 22.09 -2.09 7.96
C LYS A 221 20.56 -2.00 7.84
N ILE A 222 20.06 -1.70 6.64
CA ILE A 222 18.63 -1.66 6.33
C ILE A 222 18.20 -3.05 5.87
N PRO A 223 17.21 -3.70 6.50
CA PRO A 223 16.63 -4.94 6.00
C PRO A 223 16.09 -4.76 4.58
N ILE A 224 16.28 -5.77 3.73
CA ILE A 224 15.82 -5.76 2.35
C ILE A 224 14.95 -6.97 2.05
N PHE A 225 13.85 -6.77 1.35
CA PHE A 225 12.96 -7.82 0.90
C PHE A 225 12.88 -7.82 -0.62
N MET A 226 13.39 -8.87 -1.24
CA MET A 226 13.23 -9.13 -2.66
C MET A 226 11.96 -9.91 -2.91
N LYS A 227 11.15 -9.45 -3.86
CA LYS A 227 9.99 -10.21 -4.33
C LYS A 227 10.41 -11.32 -5.28
N GLU A 228 9.60 -12.38 -5.35
CA GLU A 228 9.83 -13.51 -6.27
C GLU A 228 10.02 -13.07 -7.73
N SER A 229 9.47 -11.92 -8.13
CA SER A 229 9.67 -11.35 -9.46
C SER A 229 11.12 -11.00 -9.81
N LEU A 230 12.04 -11.07 -8.85
CA LEU A 230 13.49 -10.86 -9.06
C LEU A 230 14.29 -12.16 -9.09
N SER A 231 13.69 -13.33 -8.88
CA SER A 231 14.42 -14.62 -8.85
C SER A 231 15.23 -14.90 -10.12
N ASP A 232 14.66 -14.64 -11.29
CA ASP A 232 15.36 -14.83 -12.57
C ASP A 232 16.53 -13.85 -12.77
N ILE A 233 16.52 -12.70 -12.08
CA ILE A 233 17.55 -11.65 -12.19
C ILE A 233 18.64 -11.83 -11.14
N TRP A 234 18.22 -12.10 -9.91
CA TRP A 234 19.11 -12.23 -8.75
C TRP A 234 19.73 -13.63 -8.62
N GLY A 235 18.93 -14.67 -8.83
CA GLY A 235 19.22 -16.06 -8.52
C GLY A 235 18.71 -16.45 -7.14
N GLU A 236 18.76 -17.75 -6.84
CA GLU A 236 18.32 -18.28 -5.56
C GLU A 236 19.50 -18.52 -4.59
N PRO A 237 19.32 -18.31 -3.27
CA PRO A 237 18.09 -17.79 -2.66
C PRO A 237 17.96 -16.27 -2.79
N ILE A 238 16.74 -15.78 -2.97
CA ILE A 238 16.45 -14.34 -2.91
C ILE A 238 16.51 -13.85 -1.45
N ILE A 239 16.81 -12.56 -1.25
CA ILE A 239 16.93 -11.98 0.08
C ILE A 239 15.56 -11.56 0.58
N GLN A 240 15.09 -12.11 1.69
CA GLN A 240 13.78 -11.81 2.29
C GLN A 240 13.89 -11.49 3.77
N GLU A 241 14.33 -10.28 4.08
CA GLU A 241 14.54 -9.81 5.45
C GLU A 241 13.39 -8.91 5.90
N TYR A 242 13.01 -9.06 7.16
CA TYR A 242 12.00 -8.25 7.83
C TYR A 242 12.62 -7.49 8.99
N PRO A 243 12.26 -6.21 9.19
CA PRO A 243 12.57 -5.51 10.43
C PRO A 243 11.96 -6.25 11.64
N GLU A 244 12.65 -6.25 12.79
CA GLU A 244 12.15 -6.88 14.02
C GLU A 244 10.73 -6.40 14.40
N LYS A 245 10.47 -5.11 14.26
CA LYS A 245 9.18 -4.51 14.58
C LYS A 245 8.01 -4.92 13.67
N VAL A 246 8.27 -5.45 12.48
CA VAL A 246 7.23 -5.96 11.56
C VAL A 246 6.83 -7.39 11.90
N LYS A 247 7.75 -8.19 12.44
CA LYS A 247 7.45 -9.56 12.80
C LYS A 247 6.31 -9.61 13.83
N VAL A 248 5.24 -10.31 13.50
CA VAL A 248 4.26 -10.74 14.50
C VAL A 248 4.85 -11.99 15.15
N SER A 249 4.88 -12.04 16.49
CA SER A 249 5.38 -13.23 17.21
C SER A 249 4.77 -14.49 16.64
N PRO A 250 5.57 -15.54 16.37
CA PRO A 250 5.03 -16.82 15.93
C PRO A 250 4.02 -17.34 16.94
N TRP A 251 2.99 -17.95 16.45
CA TRP A 251 1.83 -18.53 17.14
C TRP A 251 2.20 -19.65 18.08
#